data_0278d0c894ae230c8316189b1583eb98
#
_entry.id   0278d0c894ae230c8316189b1583eb98
#
_cell.length_a   1.000
_cell.length_b   1.000
_cell.length_c   1.000
_cell.angle_alpha   90.00
_cell.angle_beta   90.00
_cell.angle_gamma   90.00
#
_symmetry.space_group_name_H-M   'P 1'
#
loop_
_entity.id
_entity.type
_entity.pdbx_description
1 polymer ?
#
loop_
_entity_poly.entity_id
_entity_poly.type
_entity_poly.pdbx_seq_one_letter_code
_entity_poly.pdbx_strand_id
1 'polypeptide(L)'
;MRPFAAALAFVLIVPCARAQPTPERGQLLYETHCIACHTSQVHWRDRRLATDWGTLRAQVRRFEGVAGLGWSDADIDAVARYLNDSIYHFPSSQAAR
;
A
#
# COMPACT_ATOMS: atom_id res chain seq x y z
N MET A 1 -29.01 -25.10 -48.83
CA MET A 1 -27.99 -25.23 -47.79
C MET A 1 -27.74 -23.87 -47.18
N ARG A 2 -28.12 -23.71 -45.95
CA ARG A 2 -27.83 -22.46 -45.23
C ARG A 2 -26.60 -22.70 -44.34
N PRO A 3 -25.54 -21.89 -44.47
CA PRO A 3 -24.44 -21.96 -43.56
C PRO A 3 -24.90 -21.45 -42.20
N PHE A 4 -24.85 -22.29 -41.21
CA PHE A 4 -25.00 -21.85 -39.83
C PHE A 4 -23.74 -21.11 -39.44
N ALA A 5 -23.84 -19.80 -39.38
CA ALA A 5 -22.78 -19.01 -38.73
C ALA A 5 -22.87 -19.29 -37.21
N ALA A 6 -22.00 -20.15 -36.71
CA ALA A 6 -21.84 -20.27 -35.29
C ALA A 6 -21.21 -18.98 -34.79
N ALA A 7 -22.03 -18.14 -34.17
CA ALA A 7 -21.52 -16.98 -33.43
C ALA A 7 -20.78 -17.53 -32.22
N LEU A 8 -19.47 -17.57 -32.30
CA LEU A 8 -18.61 -17.79 -31.13
C LEU A 8 -18.74 -16.53 -30.27
N ALA A 9 -19.54 -16.65 -29.20
CA ALA A 9 -19.53 -15.64 -28.16
C ALA A 9 -18.20 -15.76 -27.40
N PHE A 10 -17.29 -14.88 -27.72
CA PHE A 10 -16.07 -14.71 -26.93
C PHE A 10 -16.47 -14.05 -25.60
N VAL A 11 -16.59 -14.85 -24.56
CA VAL A 11 -16.70 -14.32 -23.20
C VAL A 11 -15.30 -13.88 -22.79
N LEU A 12 -15.05 -12.58 -22.89
CA LEU A 12 -13.87 -11.97 -22.33
C LEU A 12 -14.02 -12.01 -20.81
N ILE A 13 -13.41 -13.02 -20.19
CA ILE A 13 -13.25 -13.04 -18.74
C ILE A 13 -12.10 -12.08 -18.44
N VAL A 14 -12.45 -10.84 -18.08
CA VAL A 14 -11.47 -9.90 -17.54
C VAL A 14 -11.18 -10.33 -16.12
N PRO A 15 -9.94 -10.82 -15.82
CA PRO A 15 -9.60 -11.09 -14.43
C PRO A 15 -9.68 -9.78 -13.66
N CYS A 16 -10.51 -9.74 -12.60
CA CYS A 16 -10.45 -8.66 -11.63
C CYS A 16 -9.07 -8.68 -10.99
N ALA A 17 -8.18 -7.80 -11.44
CA ALA A 17 -6.92 -7.58 -10.79
C ALA A 17 -7.21 -6.94 -9.43
N ARG A 18 -7.09 -7.72 -8.37
CA ARG A 18 -7.11 -7.14 -7.02
C ARG A 18 -5.89 -6.25 -6.88
N ALA A 19 -6.11 -5.00 -6.46
CA ALA A 19 -5.03 -4.12 -6.13
C ALA A 19 -4.20 -4.74 -5.00
N GLN A 20 -3.00 -5.20 -5.34
CA GLN A 20 -2.06 -5.70 -4.34
C GLN A 20 -1.43 -4.52 -3.60
N PRO A 21 -1.10 -4.66 -2.29
CA PRO A 21 -0.36 -3.63 -1.58
C PRO A 21 1.03 -3.50 -2.20
N THR A 22 1.24 -2.43 -2.97
CA THR A 22 2.50 -2.14 -3.66
C THR A 22 3.13 -0.88 -3.11
N PRO A 23 4.48 -0.75 -3.16
CA PRO A 23 5.16 0.49 -2.77
C PRO A 23 4.69 1.70 -3.58
N GLU A 24 4.34 1.52 -4.85
CA GLU A 24 3.84 2.61 -5.71
C GLU A 24 2.50 3.15 -5.23
N ARG A 25 1.58 2.25 -4.84
CA ARG A 25 0.33 2.68 -4.22
C ARG A 25 0.58 3.33 -2.86
N GLY A 26 1.50 2.78 -2.08
CA GLY A 26 1.91 3.34 -0.79
C GLY A 26 2.47 4.74 -0.93
N GLN A 27 3.30 4.98 -1.94
CA GLN A 27 3.83 6.30 -2.26
C GLN A 27 2.71 7.31 -2.53
N LEU A 28 1.75 6.93 -3.38
CA LEU A 28 0.62 7.79 -3.72
C LEU A 28 -0.19 8.16 -2.48
N LEU A 29 -0.52 7.19 -1.66
CA LEU A 29 -1.31 7.42 -0.44
C LEU A 29 -0.55 8.28 0.58
N TYR A 30 0.74 8.00 0.77
CA TYR A 30 1.59 8.75 1.68
C TYR A 30 1.75 10.21 1.25
N GLU A 31 2.08 10.45 -0.01
CA GLU A 31 2.27 11.79 -0.55
C GLU A 31 0.97 12.59 -0.56
N THR A 32 -0.16 11.93 -0.78
CA THR A 32 -1.46 12.60 -0.83
C THR A 32 -1.97 12.98 0.56
N HIS A 33 -1.77 12.12 1.57
CA HIS A 33 -2.46 12.25 2.85
C HIS A 33 -1.54 12.55 4.04
N CYS A 34 -0.25 12.28 3.96
CA CYS A 34 0.65 12.35 5.09
C CYS A 34 1.63 13.53 5.03
N ILE A 35 2.19 13.82 3.86
CA ILE A 35 3.21 14.87 3.71
C ILE A 35 2.67 16.26 4.06
N ALA A 36 1.41 16.54 3.79
CA ALA A 36 0.80 17.81 4.09
C ALA A 36 0.85 18.16 5.59
N CYS A 37 0.84 17.15 6.46
CA CYS A 37 0.83 17.32 7.92
C CYS A 37 2.14 16.88 8.57
N HIS A 38 2.91 16.02 7.91
CA HIS A 38 4.14 15.44 8.45
C HIS A 38 5.33 15.85 7.61
N THR A 39 6.31 16.45 8.27
CA THR A 39 7.60 16.75 7.67
C THR A 39 8.49 15.52 7.77
N SER A 40 9.63 15.52 7.09
CA SER A 40 10.63 14.47 7.19
C SER A 40 11.14 14.22 8.62
N GLN A 41 10.91 15.13 9.54
CA GLN A 41 11.35 15.02 10.94
C GLN A 41 10.83 13.79 11.66
N VAL A 42 9.61 13.32 11.33
CA VAL A 42 9.05 12.10 11.95
C VAL A 42 9.86 10.85 11.61
N HIS A 43 10.68 10.92 10.55
CA HIS A 43 11.52 9.82 10.08
C HIS A 43 13.00 10.02 10.44
N TRP A 44 13.34 11.10 11.12
CA TRP A 44 14.70 11.33 11.56
C TRP A 44 15.11 10.26 12.57
N ARG A 45 16.37 9.84 12.49
CA ARG A 45 16.90 8.71 13.27
C ARG A 45 16.67 8.87 14.78
N ASP A 46 16.75 10.06 15.30
CA ASP A 46 16.55 10.39 16.72
C ASP A 46 15.08 10.58 17.11
N ARG A 47 14.16 10.56 16.14
CA ARG A 47 12.74 10.75 16.35
C ARG A 47 11.88 9.58 15.83
N ARG A 48 12.52 8.50 15.43
CA ARG A 48 11.81 7.32 14.92
C ARG A 48 11.13 6.58 16.06
N LEU A 49 9.81 6.39 15.92
CA LEU A 49 9.03 5.52 16.77
C LEU A 49 9.02 4.08 16.26
N ALA A 50 9.21 3.89 14.96
CA ALA A 50 9.29 2.58 14.36
C ALA A 50 10.70 2.01 14.51
N THR A 51 10.78 0.77 15.01
CA THR A 51 12.04 0.05 15.26
C THR A 51 12.13 -1.27 14.50
N ASP A 52 11.03 -1.72 13.93
CA ASP A 52 10.92 -2.91 13.08
C ASP A 52 9.71 -2.79 12.15
N TRP A 53 9.50 -3.80 11.31
CA TRP A 53 8.36 -3.81 10.39
C TRP A 53 7.01 -3.70 11.11
N GLY A 54 6.83 -4.46 12.19
CA GLY A 54 5.57 -4.47 12.93
C GLY A 54 5.25 -3.12 13.56
N THR A 55 6.24 -2.45 14.14
CA THR A 55 6.05 -1.12 14.74
C THR A 55 5.90 -0.04 13.68
N LEU A 56 6.58 -0.17 12.53
CA LEU A 56 6.36 0.74 11.39
C LEU A 56 4.92 0.66 10.90
N ARG A 57 4.41 -0.54 10.69
CA ARG A 57 3.03 -0.76 10.27
C ARG A 57 2.03 -0.23 11.30
N ALA A 58 2.31 -0.43 12.58
CA ALA A 58 1.48 0.08 13.68
C ALA A 58 1.44 1.61 13.71
N GLN A 59 2.54 2.28 13.42
CA GLN A 59 2.58 3.75 13.33
C GLN A 59 1.77 4.26 12.13
N VAL A 60 1.85 3.60 10.98
CA VAL A 60 1.03 3.95 9.81
C VAL A 60 -0.46 3.83 10.16
N ARG A 61 -0.85 2.74 10.82
CA ARG A 61 -2.23 2.54 11.27
C ARG A 61 -2.67 3.62 12.25
N ARG A 62 -1.82 4.00 13.16
CA ARG A 62 -2.11 5.06 14.14
C ARG A 62 -2.38 6.39 13.46
N PHE A 63 -1.52 6.81 12.54
CA PHE A 63 -1.69 8.07 11.83
C PHE A 63 -2.90 8.05 10.91
N GLU A 64 -3.18 6.93 10.28
CA GLU A 64 -4.39 6.74 9.49
C GLU A 64 -5.65 6.96 10.34
N GLY A 65 -5.68 6.37 11.53
CA GLY A 65 -6.80 6.53 12.46
C GLY A 65 -6.98 7.96 12.95
N VAL A 66 -5.88 8.63 13.28
CA VAL A 66 -5.90 10.05 13.72
C VAL A 66 -6.39 10.97 12.60
N ALA A 67 -5.95 10.72 11.37
CA ALA A 67 -6.35 11.52 10.20
C ALA A 67 -7.73 11.14 9.65
N GLY A 68 -8.30 10.01 10.07
CA GLY A 68 -9.62 9.56 9.65
C GLY A 68 -9.69 9.20 8.17
N LEU A 69 -8.65 8.54 7.62
CA LEU A 69 -8.53 8.30 6.19
C LEU A 69 -9.36 7.11 5.69
N GLY A 70 -9.77 6.21 6.58
CA GLY A 70 -10.57 5.05 6.22
C GLY A 70 -9.83 4.02 5.36
N TRP A 71 -8.52 3.90 5.50
CA TRP A 71 -7.72 2.96 4.72
C TRP A 71 -7.98 1.51 5.13
N SER A 72 -7.94 0.63 4.13
CA SER A 72 -7.93 -0.82 4.36
C SER A 72 -6.58 -1.28 4.94
N ASP A 73 -6.54 -2.51 5.45
CA ASP A 73 -5.27 -3.14 5.86
C ASP A 73 -4.27 -3.22 4.70
N ALA A 74 -4.75 -3.45 3.48
CA ALA A 74 -3.91 -3.45 2.28
C ALA A 74 -3.30 -2.07 2.02
N ASP A 75 -4.04 -1.00 2.22
CA ASP A 75 -3.53 0.36 2.06
C ASP A 75 -2.49 0.69 3.13
N ILE A 76 -2.72 0.29 4.37
CA ILE A 76 -1.76 0.44 5.47
C ILE A 76 -0.46 -0.31 5.16
N ASP A 77 -0.56 -1.55 4.68
CA ASP A 77 0.60 -2.33 4.24
C ASP A 77 1.35 -1.65 3.10
N ALA A 78 0.64 -1.12 2.12
CA ALA A 78 1.25 -0.44 0.98
C ALA A 78 2.05 0.79 1.41
N VAL A 79 1.51 1.60 2.30
CA VAL A 79 2.22 2.77 2.85
C VAL A 79 3.43 2.33 3.68
N ALA A 80 3.27 1.32 4.54
CA ALA A 80 4.38 0.80 5.34
C ALA A 80 5.50 0.23 4.45
N ARG A 81 5.17 -0.47 3.38
CA ARG A 81 6.16 -0.98 2.40
C ARG A 81 6.89 0.15 1.69
N TYR A 82 6.18 1.17 1.27
CA TYR A 82 6.81 2.35 0.66
C TYR A 82 7.79 3.03 1.61
N LEU A 83 7.40 3.25 2.86
CA LEU A 83 8.27 3.84 3.87
C LEU A 83 9.46 2.94 4.19
N ASN A 84 9.26 1.63 4.25
CA ASN A 84 10.33 0.69 4.49
C ASN A 84 11.35 0.67 3.35
N ASP A 85 10.87 0.65 2.11
CA ASP A 85 11.74 0.62 0.92
C ASP A 85 12.54 1.92 0.76
N SER A 86 11.93 3.05 1.11
CA SER A 86 12.54 4.36 0.88
C SER A 86 13.32 4.91 2.07
N ILE A 87 12.97 4.54 3.30
CA ILE A 87 13.50 5.20 4.50
C ILE A 87 14.04 4.22 5.54
N TYR A 88 13.22 3.24 5.97
CA TYR A 88 13.53 2.43 7.16
C TYR A 88 14.41 1.22 6.89
N HIS A 89 14.19 0.51 5.79
CA HIS A 89 14.98 -0.65 5.35
C HIS A 89 15.01 -1.82 6.37
N PHE A 90 13.91 -2.08 7.03
CA PHE A 90 13.79 -3.24 7.91
C PHE A 90 13.85 -4.56 7.12
N PRO A 91 14.27 -5.68 7.75
CA PRO A 91 14.41 -6.94 7.04
C PRO A 91 13.16 -7.37 6.29
N SER A 92 13.34 -7.81 5.04
CA SER A 92 12.27 -8.20 4.13
C SER A 92 11.43 -9.38 4.63
N SER A 93 11.98 -10.25 5.46
CA SER A 93 11.25 -11.35 6.09
C SER A 93 10.09 -10.87 6.97
N GLN A 94 10.22 -9.69 7.57
CA GLN A 94 9.15 -9.04 8.31
C GLN A 94 8.16 -8.36 7.37
N ALA A 95 8.64 -7.78 6.28
CA ALA A 95 7.81 -7.07 5.31
C ALA A 95 6.97 -8.01 4.44
N ALA A 96 7.31 -9.29 4.36
CA ALA A 96 6.61 -10.30 3.58
C ALA A 96 5.38 -10.90 4.29
N ARG A 97 5.15 -10.55 5.54
CA ARG A 97 4.07 -11.13 6.37
C ARG A 97 2.90 -10.18 6.56
#